data_193a58d86811ca4cc000fb50273c1540
#
_entry.id   193a58d86811ca4cc000fb50273c1540
#
_cell.length_a   1.000
_cell.length_b   1.000
_cell.length_c   1.000
_cell.angle_alpha   90.00
_cell.angle_beta   90.00
_cell.angle_gamma   90.00
#
_symmetry.space_group_name_H-M   'P 1'
#
loop_
_entity.id
_entity.type
_entity.pdbx_description
1 polymer ?
#
loop_
_entity_poly.entity_id
_entity_poly.type
_entity_poly.pdbx_seq_one_letter_code
_entity_poly.pdbx_strand_id
1 'polypeptide(L)'
;MIVREMKNNPGVGLEPVGYVDDNPAKIGMRIRDLPVLGQRQSIPALVRDLEIDEVLIAMPAAPGQAIREIKELCETIPVPYKTVPGIYELLNGTVSVNQIREVQIEDLLRRDPVRIQSNDGLHLQGQRVLVTGAGGSIGSELCRQIARRRPAQMILLGHGENSIYLIFQELSAQFPEMALTPVIADVRDRDRLARVFRAHYPQVVFHAAAHKHVPLMEQNAEEAITNNVLGTRNLL
;
A
#
# COMPACT_ATOMS: atom_id res chain seq x y z
N MET A 1 15.23 10.52 7.67
CA MET A 1 15.52 9.11 7.37
C MET A 1 16.17 8.99 5.98
N ILE A 2 15.55 9.43 4.90
CA ILE A 2 16.05 9.33 3.51
C ILE A 2 17.42 9.96 3.29
N VAL A 3 17.64 11.22 3.73
CA VAL A 3 18.94 11.89 3.59
C VAL A 3 20.08 11.13 4.29
N ARG A 4 19.80 10.47 5.41
CA ARG A 4 20.82 9.62 6.05
C ARG A 4 21.19 8.44 5.17
N GLU A 5 20.21 7.87 4.51
CA GLU A 5 20.41 6.72 3.63
C GLU A 5 21.12 7.11 2.34
N MET A 6 20.80 8.26 1.74
CA MET A 6 21.54 8.82 0.61
C MET A 6 23.01 9.05 0.96
N LYS A 7 23.30 9.66 2.12
CA LYS A 7 24.68 9.88 2.60
C LYS A 7 25.43 8.58 2.89
N ASN A 8 24.71 7.53 3.35
CA ASN A 8 25.33 6.24 3.68
C ASN A 8 25.50 5.33 2.43
N ASN A 9 24.83 5.63 1.32
CA ASN A 9 24.85 4.85 0.09
C ASN A 9 25.24 5.72 -1.12
N PRO A 10 26.51 6.14 -1.27
CA PRO A 10 26.96 7.00 -2.37
C PRO A 10 26.69 6.39 -3.77
N GLY A 11 26.59 5.06 -3.86
CA GLY A 11 26.30 4.34 -5.11
C GLY A 11 24.93 4.63 -5.72
N VAL A 12 24.02 5.29 -5.00
CA VAL A 12 22.70 5.71 -5.53
C VAL A 12 22.80 6.92 -6.45
N GLY A 13 23.91 7.67 -6.40
CA GLY A 13 24.15 8.83 -7.27
C GLY A 13 23.26 10.05 -6.94
N LEU A 14 22.67 10.12 -5.74
CA LEU A 14 21.85 11.24 -5.29
C LEU A 14 22.58 12.00 -4.17
N GLU A 15 22.85 13.27 -4.40
CA GLU A 15 23.44 14.18 -3.41
C GLU A 15 22.40 15.20 -2.94
N PRO A 16 21.94 15.15 -1.68
CA PRO A 16 20.93 16.07 -1.19
C PRO A 16 21.53 17.45 -0.91
N VAL A 17 20.95 18.50 -1.51
CA VAL A 17 21.40 19.90 -1.40
C VAL A 17 20.75 20.61 -0.21
N GLY A 18 19.47 20.33 0.07
CA GLY A 18 18.74 20.99 1.16
C GLY A 18 17.32 20.44 1.31
N TYR A 19 16.59 21.06 2.21
CA TYR A 19 15.17 20.76 2.44
C TYR A 19 14.29 21.96 2.09
N VAL A 20 13.05 21.64 1.73
CA VAL A 20 11.93 22.59 1.68
C VAL A 20 10.88 22.12 2.70
N ASP A 21 10.40 23.03 3.56
CA ASP A 21 9.43 22.72 4.62
C ASP A 21 8.51 23.93 4.82
N ASP A 22 7.21 23.72 4.82
CA ASP A 22 6.22 24.79 4.96
C ASP A 22 6.13 25.38 6.37
N ASN A 23 6.74 24.75 7.35
CA ASN A 23 6.83 25.31 8.70
C ASN A 23 7.83 26.48 8.73
N PRO A 24 7.35 27.74 8.87
CA PRO A 24 8.23 28.91 8.84
C PRO A 24 9.29 28.89 9.95
N ALA A 25 9.03 28.20 11.07
CA ALA A 25 10.00 28.08 12.16
C ALA A 25 11.23 27.24 11.79
N LYS A 26 11.17 26.46 10.74
CA LYS A 26 12.30 25.64 10.29
C LYS A 26 13.15 26.31 9.21
N ILE A 27 12.69 27.36 8.57
CA ILE A 27 13.41 28.05 7.51
C ILE A 27 14.73 28.59 8.05
N GLY A 28 15.82 28.34 7.33
CA GLY A 28 17.18 28.71 7.75
C GLY A 28 17.81 27.76 8.77
N MET A 29 17.06 26.83 9.37
CA MET A 29 17.65 25.80 10.23
C MET A 29 18.47 24.79 9.41
N ARG A 30 19.39 24.12 10.07
CA ARG A 30 20.11 22.98 9.48
C ARG A 30 19.60 21.67 10.08
N ILE A 31 19.18 20.77 9.22
CA ILE A 31 18.74 19.41 9.59
C ILE A 31 19.74 18.44 8.97
N ARG A 32 20.46 17.67 9.78
CA ARG A 32 21.51 16.75 9.32
C ARG A 32 22.51 17.39 8.37
N ASP A 33 23.01 18.56 8.76
CA ASP A 33 23.98 19.38 8.01
C ASP A 33 23.45 19.99 6.70
N LEU A 34 22.19 19.81 6.36
CA LEU A 34 21.56 20.44 5.21
C LEU A 34 20.63 21.58 5.62
N PRO A 35 20.63 22.71 4.90
CA PRO A 35 19.77 23.83 5.20
C PRO A 35 18.32 23.57 4.84
N VAL A 36 17.38 24.16 5.57
CA VAL A 36 16.00 24.36 5.13
C VAL A 36 15.93 25.65 4.33
N LEU A 37 15.79 25.53 3.01
CA LEU A 37 15.98 26.59 2.03
C LEU A 37 14.76 27.51 1.86
N GLY A 38 13.56 27.01 2.22
CA GLY A 38 12.34 27.77 2.07
C GLY A 38 11.08 26.90 2.15
N GLN A 39 9.95 27.49 1.76
CA GLN A 39 8.65 26.82 1.64
C GLN A 39 8.46 26.25 0.24
N ARG A 40 7.37 25.43 0.04
CA ARG A 40 7.06 24.80 -1.25
C ARG A 40 7.01 25.78 -2.43
N GLN A 41 6.54 27.02 -2.21
CA GLN A 41 6.48 28.06 -3.24
C GLN A 41 7.85 28.48 -3.77
N SER A 42 8.91 28.25 -3.00
CA SER A 42 10.28 28.55 -3.42
C SER A 42 10.89 27.49 -4.33
N ILE A 43 10.27 26.32 -4.52
CA ILE A 43 10.81 25.21 -5.31
C ILE A 43 11.25 25.66 -6.73
N PRO A 44 10.45 26.40 -7.51
CA PRO A 44 10.88 26.78 -8.87
C PRO A 44 12.10 27.70 -8.91
N ALA A 45 12.25 28.58 -7.93
CA ALA A 45 13.42 29.45 -7.82
C ALA A 45 14.65 28.65 -7.36
N LEU A 46 14.49 27.81 -6.33
CA LEU A 46 15.59 26.98 -5.80
C LEU A 46 16.14 26.00 -6.83
N VAL A 47 15.27 25.37 -7.64
CA VAL A 47 15.68 24.48 -8.73
C VAL A 47 16.61 25.19 -9.71
N ARG A 48 16.26 26.41 -10.09
CA ARG A 48 17.05 27.20 -11.03
C ARG A 48 18.34 27.75 -10.41
N ASP A 49 18.23 28.33 -9.21
CA ASP A 49 19.32 29.09 -8.58
C ASP A 49 20.41 28.16 -8.02
N LEU A 50 20.06 26.91 -7.70
CA LEU A 50 20.98 25.90 -7.15
C LEU A 50 21.25 24.75 -8.15
N GLU A 51 20.81 24.88 -9.40
CA GLU A 51 21.00 23.88 -10.46
C GLU A 51 20.59 22.46 -10.02
N ILE A 52 19.39 22.35 -9.45
CA ILE A 52 18.88 21.06 -8.91
C ILE A 52 18.47 20.15 -10.08
N ASP A 53 18.93 18.91 -10.07
CA ASP A 53 18.62 17.89 -11.08
C ASP A 53 17.31 17.14 -10.82
N GLU A 54 16.88 17.02 -9.55
CA GLU A 54 15.69 16.25 -9.18
C GLU A 54 15.04 16.77 -7.88
N VAL A 55 13.72 16.77 -7.80
CA VAL A 55 12.95 17.07 -6.59
C VAL A 55 12.39 15.79 -5.97
N LEU A 56 12.65 15.57 -4.68
CA LEU A 56 12.13 14.42 -3.96
C LEU A 56 11.05 14.83 -2.95
N ILE A 57 9.83 14.37 -3.15
CA ILE A 57 8.70 14.58 -2.23
C ILE A 57 8.76 13.53 -1.11
N ALA A 58 9.35 13.91 0.02
CA ALA A 58 9.60 13.03 1.15
C ALA A 58 8.58 13.21 2.27
N MET A 59 7.29 13.13 1.95
CA MET A 59 6.17 13.37 2.86
C MET A 59 5.23 12.15 2.95
N PRO A 60 5.68 11.00 3.49
CA PRO A 60 4.94 9.74 3.46
C PRO A 60 3.61 9.75 4.25
N ALA A 61 3.44 10.71 5.16
CA ALA A 61 2.22 10.87 5.97
C ALA A 61 1.36 12.09 5.55
N ALA A 62 1.74 12.80 4.48
CA ALA A 62 1.00 13.98 4.05
C ALA A 62 -0.34 13.61 3.42
N PRO A 63 -1.40 14.43 3.61
CA PRO A 63 -2.66 14.27 2.89
C PRO A 63 -2.44 14.43 1.38
N GLY A 64 -3.25 13.72 0.57
CA GLY A 64 -3.14 13.74 -0.88
C GLY A 64 -3.25 15.13 -1.51
N GLN A 65 -3.97 16.05 -0.87
CA GLN A 65 -4.06 17.46 -1.31
C GLN A 65 -2.68 18.13 -1.28
N ALA A 66 -1.90 17.96 -0.21
CA ALA A 66 -0.57 18.56 -0.10
C ALA A 66 0.41 18.00 -1.17
N ILE A 67 0.33 16.70 -1.45
CA ILE A 67 1.12 16.09 -2.53
C ILE A 67 0.71 16.65 -3.90
N ARG A 68 -0.58 16.87 -4.12
CA ARG A 68 -1.11 17.44 -5.37
C ARG A 68 -0.60 18.86 -5.60
N GLU A 69 -0.68 19.71 -4.58
CA GLU A 69 -0.19 21.09 -4.64
C GLU A 69 1.32 21.16 -4.94
N ILE A 70 2.12 20.25 -4.35
CA ILE A 70 3.55 20.18 -4.64
C ILE A 70 3.80 19.65 -6.06
N LYS A 71 3.03 18.65 -6.50
CA LYS A 71 3.11 18.12 -7.87
C LYS A 71 2.83 19.22 -8.90
N GLU A 72 1.77 20.01 -8.71
CA GLU A 72 1.43 21.14 -9.58
C GLU A 72 2.58 22.15 -9.68
N LEU A 73 3.26 22.44 -8.58
CA LEU A 73 4.47 23.29 -8.58
C LEU A 73 5.61 22.63 -9.33
N CYS A 74 5.83 21.33 -9.13
CA CYS A 74 6.90 20.59 -9.82
C CYS A 74 6.64 20.44 -11.32
N GLU A 75 5.40 20.40 -11.77
CA GLU A 75 5.06 20.40 -13.21
C GLU A 75 5.45 21.69 -13.94
N THR A 76 5.69 22.77 -13.20
CA THR A 76 6.15 24.05 -13.77
C THR A 76 7.67 24.13 -13.96
N ILE A 77 8.43 23.13 -13.52
CA ILE A 77 9.89 23.12 -13.57
C ILE A 77 10.41 22.05 -14.54
N PRO A 78 11.57 22.25 -15.19
CA PRO A 78 12.11 21.35 -16.20
C PRO A 78 12.91 20.16 -15.62
N VAL A 79 12.67 19.78 -14.36
CA VAL A 79 13.39 18.68 -13.71
C VAL A 79 12.43 17.60 -13.23
N PRO A 80 12.84 16.33 -13.24
CA PRO A 80 12.02 15.23 -12.74
C PRO A 80 11.72 15.38 -11.25
N TYR A 81 10.56 14.89 -10.84
CA TYR A 81 10.20 14.80 -9.43
C TYR A 81 9.71 13.40 -9.10
N LYS A 82 10.10 12.93 -7.93
CA LYS A 82 9.77 11.60 -7.42
C LYS A 82 9.19 11.68 -6.02
N THR A 83 8.55 10.61 -5.57
CA THR A 83 8.00 10.51 -4.21
C THR A 83 8.51 9.29 -3.49
N VAL A 84 8.45 9.36 -2.17
CA VAL A 84 8.63 8.20 -1.29
C VAL A 84 7.26 7.63 -0.98
N PRO A 85 7.04 6.31 -1.13
CA PRO A 85 5.80 5.65 -0.78
C PRO A 85 5.31 5.99 0.62
N GLY A 86 4.01 5.94 0.83
CA GLY A 86 3.40 6.20 2.14
C GLY A 86 3.86 5.20 3.21
N ILE A 87 3.76 5.60 4.49
CA ILE A 87 4.15 4.76 5.64
C ILE A 87 3.48 3.38 5.60
N TYR A 88 2.29 3.26 5.04
CA TYR A 88 1.56 1.99 4.91
C TYR A 88 2.16 1.03 3.87
N GLU A 89 2.91 1.53 2.88
CA GLU A 89 3.65 0.73 1.93
C GLU A 89 5.04 0.31 2.49
N LEU A 90 5.44 0.93 3.60
CA LEU A 90 6.73 0.77 4.26
C LEU A 90 6.67 -0.14 5.50
N LEU A 91 5.69 -1.00 5.63
CA LEU A 91 5.42 -1.84 6.81
C LEU A 91 6.58 -2.75 7.26
N ASN A 92 7.67 -2.82 6.51
CA ASN A 92 8.90 -3.51 6.90
C ASN A 92 9.94 -2.62 7.61
N GLY A 93 9.58 -1.43 8.05
CA GLY A 93 10.34 -0.64 9.04
C GLY A 93 11.56 0.14 8.55
N THR A 94 12.01 -0.01 7.32
CA THR A 94 13.15 0.72 6.76
C THR A 94 12.77 1.40 5.44
N VAL A 95 12.82 2.74 5.42
CA VAL A 95 12.71 3.50 4.17
C VAL A 95 14.03 3.35 3.43
N SER A 96 14.03 2.68 2.28
CA SER A 96 15.19 2.53 1.40
C SER A 96 15.12 3.52 0.25
N VAL A 97 16.27 4.02 -0.20
CA VAL A 97 16.38 4.86 -1.40
C VAL A 97 15.87 4.13 -2.65
N ASN A 98 15.92 2.81 -2.67
CA ASN A 98 15.37 1.98 -3.76
C ASN A 98 13.85 2.05 -3.89
N GLN A 99 13.13 2.68 -2.95
CA GLN A 99 11.69 2.87 -2.97
C GLN A 99 11.26 4.23 -3.55
N ILE A 100 12.22 5.07 -3.95
CA ILE A 100 11.94 6.33 -4.64
C ILE A 100 11.34 6.00 -6.01
N ARG A 101 10.14 6.52 -6.31
CA ARG A 101 9.42 6.28 -7.55
C ARG A 101 8.71 7.55 -8.04
N GLU A 102 8.25 7.54 -9.27
CA GLU A 102 7.37 8.59 -9.79
C GLU A 102 6.08 8.70 -8.99
N VAL A 103 5.52 9.92 -8.93
CA VAL A 103 4.24 10.18 -8.26
C VAL A 103 3.11 9.49 -9.02
N GLN A 104 2.39 8.60 -8.37
CA GLN A 104 1.25 7.88 -8.93
C GLN A 104 -0.07 8.53 -8.54
N ILE A 105 -1.15 8.19 -9.26
CA ILE A 105 -2.50 8.71 -8.95
C ILE A 105 -2.92 8.37 -7.52
N GLU A 106 -2.52 7.22 -7.02
CA GLU A 106 -2.79 6.75 -5.67
C GLU A 106 -2.22 7.69 -4.60
N ASP A 107 -1.05 8.29 -4.85
CA ASP A 107 -0.43 9.27 -3.93
C ASP A 107 -1.28 10.54 -3.81
N LEU A 108 -2.01 10.91 -4.86
CA LEU A 108 -2.88 12.08 -4.92
C LEU A 108 -4.25 11.84 -4.28
N LEU A 109 -4.68 10.57 -4.21
CA LEU A 109 -5.98 10.16 -3.68
C LEU A 109 -5.89 9.74 -2.20
N ARG A 110 -4.79 9.98 -1.53
CA ARG A 110 -4.61 9.62 -0.11
C ARG A 110 -5.77 10.18 0.72
N ARG A 111 -6.53 9.26 1.29
CA ARG A 111 -7.54 9.58 2.30
C ARG A 111 -6.87 9.55 3.67
N ASP A 112 -7.36 10.38 4.58
CA ASP A 112 -6.96 10.28 5.97
C ASP A 112 -7.22 8.85 6.47
N PRO A 113 -6.24 8.22 7.15
CA PRO A 113 -6.43 6.86 7.64
C PRO A 113 -7.62 6.82 8.61
N VAL A 114 -8.61 6.00 8.29
CA VAL A 114 -9.68 5.70 9.23
C VAL A 114 -9.06 4.88 10.37
N ARG A 115 -8.98 5.46 11.55
CA ARG A 115 -8.58 4.72 12.76
C ARG A 115 -9.72 3.83 13.17
N ILE A 116 -9.65 2.55 12.81
CA ILE A 116 -10.56 1.54 13.32
C ILE A 116 -10.29 1.38 14.81
N GLN A 117 -11.23 1.80 15.65
CA GLN A 117 -11.14 1.58 17.09
C GLN A 117 -11.28 0.09 17.36
N SER A 118 -10.54 -0.43 18.34
CA SER A 118 -10.49 -1.87 18.68
C SER A 118 -11.83 -2.47 19.12
N ASN A 119 -12.90 -1.69 19.16
CA ASN A 119 -14.22 -2.06 19.67
C ASN A 119 -15.32 -2.12 18.58
N ASP A 120 -14.95 -2.34 17.31
CA ASP A 120 -15.85 -2.28 16.15
C ASP A 120 -16.86 -3.45 16.04
N GLY A 121 -17.13 -4.15 17.13
CA GLY A 121 -18.16 -5.21 17.19
C GLY A 121 -17.82 -6.48 16.38
N LEU A 122 -16.70 -6.52 15.65
CA LEU A 122 -16.31 -7.67 14.86
C LEU A 122 -15.57 -8.68 15.74
N HIS A 123 -16.32 -9.60 16.34
CA HIS A 123 -15.76 -10.68 17.15
C HIS A 123 -15.27 -11.82 16.26
N LEU A 124 -13.98 -11.78 15.86
CA LEU A 124 -13.36 -12.84 15.06
C LEU A 124 -12.61 -13.87 15.90
N GLN A 125 -12.42 -13.60 17.18
CA GLN A 125 -11.73 -14.53 18.06
C GLN A 125 -12.44 -15.88 18.11
N GLY A 126 -11.70 -16.95 17.89
CA GLY A 126 -12.24 -18.31 17.87
C GLY A 126 -13.06 -18.67 16.63
N GLN A 127 -13.26 -17.76 15.68
CA GLN A 127 -13.99 -18.02 14.42
C GLN A 127 -13.09 -18.62 13.33
N ARG A 128 -13.69 -19.40 12.45
CA ARG A 128 -13.06 -19.82 11.19
C ARG A 128 -13.38 -18.79 10.12
N VAL A 129 -12.34 -18.12 9.62
CA VAL A 129 -12.46 -16.99 8.71
C VAL A 129 -11.90 -17.38 7.34
N LEU A 130 -12.66 -17.14 6.29
CA LEU A 130 -12.21 -17.30 4.90
C LEU A 130 -12.03 -15.91 4.28
N VAL A 131 -10.88 -15.69 3.64
CA VAL A 131 -10.61 -14.47 2.88
C VAL A 131 -10.39 -14.84 1.42
N THR A 132 -11.27 -14.37 0.52
CA THR A 132 -11.08 -14.53 -0.92
C THR A 132 -10.23 -13.39 -1.46
N GLY A 133 -9.44 -13.66 -2.50
CA GLY A 133 -8.47 -12.69 -3.00
C GLY A 133 -7.36 -12.37 -1.97
N ALA A 134 -7.07 -13.31 -1.07
CA ALA A 134 -6.14 -13.13 0.05
C ALA A 134 -4.73 -12.72 -0.37
N GLY A 135 -4.28 -13.08 -1.57
CA GLY A 135 -2.99 -12.67 -2.12
C GLY A 135 -2.98 -11.30 -2.81
N GLY A 136 -4.14 -10.65 -2.97
CA GLY A 136 -4.23 -9.30 -3.54
C GLY A 136 -3.88 -8.21 -2.54
N SER A 137 -3.73 -6.96 -3.02
CA SER A 137 -3.34 -5.82 -2.16
C SER A 137 -4.30 -5.58 -1.00
N ILE A 138 -5.62 -5.61 -1.25
CA ILE A 138 -6.65 -5.45 -0.21
C ILE A 138 -6.76 -6.73 0.62
N GLY A 139 -6.82 -7.91 -0.03
CA GLY A 139 -6.98 -9.18 0.66
C GLY A 139 -5.84 -9.51 1.61
N SER A 140 -4.59 -9.24 1.24
CA SER A 140 -3.44 -9.46 2.11
C SER A 140 -3.46 -8.54 3.34
N GLU A 141 -3.86 -7.28 3.19
CA GLU A 141 -4.01 -6.37 4.32
C GLU A 141 -5.17 -6.77 5.23
N LEU A 142 -6.31 -7.20 4.67
CA LEU A 142 -7.38 -7.80 5.45
C LEU A 142 -6.88 -9.00 6.26
N CYS A 143 -6.10 -9.89 5.65
CA CYS A 143 -5.53 -11.04 6.34
C CYS A 143 -4.64 -10.61 7.53
N ARG A 144 -3.79 -9.58 7.39
CA ARG A 144 -2.99 -9.04 8.49
C ARG A 144 -3.84 -8.49 9.63
N GLN A 145 -4.89 -7.73 9.30
CA GLN A 145 -5.79 -7.14 10.29
C GLN A 145 -6.62 -8.23 11.03
N ILE A 146 -7.09 -9.22 10.29
CA ILE A 146 -7.84 -10.36 10.84
C ILE A 146 -6.95 -11.22 11.75
N ALA A 147 -5.71 -11.49 11.34
CA ALA A 147 -4.76 -12.27 12.12
C ALA A 147 -4.52 -11.70 13.53
N ARG A 148 -4.43 -10.38 13.65
CA ARG A 148 -4.31 -9.68 14.95
C ARG A 148 -5.50 -9.90 15.87
N ARG A 149 -6.67 -10.27 15.34
CA ARG A 149 -7.89 -10.58 16.11
C ARG A 149 -8.00 -12.04 16.53
N ARG A 150 -6.97 -12.85 16.27
CA ARG A 150 -6.81 -14.25 16.72
C ARG A 150 -8.00 -15.14 16.36
N PRO A 151 -8.38 -15.30 15.09
CA PRO A 151 -9.35 -16.30 14.67
C PRO A 151 -8.84 -17.71 15.00
N ALA A 152 -9.75 -18.69 15.14
CA ALA A 152 -9.36 -20.08 15.34
C ALA A 152 -8.66 -20.67 14.11
N GLN A 153 -9.10 -20.26 12.92
CA GLN A 153 -8.49 -20.66 11.64
C GLN A 153 -8.69 -19.54 10.62
N MET A 154 -7.70 -19.36 9.75
CA MET A 154 -7.83 -18.48 8.59
C MET A 154 -7.55 -19.22 7.30
N ILE A 155 -8.52 -19.19 6.38
CA ILE A 155 -8.43 -19.81 5.05
C ILE A 155 -8.11 -18.71 4.05
N LEU A 156 -6.92 -18.81 3.42
CA LEU A 156 -6.39 -17.84 2.46
C LEU A 156 -6.69 -18.32 1.05
N LEU A 157 -7.77 -17.83 0.44
CA LEU A 157 -8.23 -18.29 -0.87
C LEU A 157 -7.88 -17.29 -1.97
N GLY A 158 -7.31 -17.78 -3.06
CA GLY A 158 -7.07 -17.00 -4.29
C GLY A 158 -6.62 -17.89 -5.44
N HIS A 159 -6.68 -17.37 -6.67
CA HIS A 159 -6.27 -18.11 -7.86
C HIS A 159 -4.76 -18.03 -8.15
N GLY A 160 -4.09 -16.99 -7.66
CA GLY A 160 -2.65 -16.78 -7.88
C GLY A 160 -1.81 -17.54 -6.86
N GLU A 161 -1.15 -18.62 -7.27
CA GLU A 161 -0.30 -19.45 -6.40
C GLU A 161 0.73 -18.61 -5.65
N ASN A 162 1.57 -17.86 -6.37
CA ASN A 162 2.65 -17.08 -5.78
C ASN A 162 2.14 -16.05 -4.75
N SER A 163 1.04 -15.36 -5.05
CA SER A 163 0.49 -14.33 -4.16
C SER A 163 -0.09 -14.96 -2.88
N ILE A 164 -0.72 -16.13 -2.96
CA ILE A 164 -1.18 -16.88 -1.80
C ILE A 164 0.00 -17.42 -0.98
N TYR A 165 1.03 -17.93 -1.65
CA TYR A 165 2.24 -18.40 -0.98
C TYR A 165 2.92 -17.29 -0.17
N LEU A 166 3.08 -16.09 -0.75
CA LEU A 166 3.72 -14.97 -0.08
C LEU A 166 2.98 -14.54 1.19
N ILE A 167 1.67 -14.35 1.14
CA ILE A 167 0.90 -13.97 2.33
C ILE A 167 0.85 -15.09 3.37
N PHE A 168 0.80 -16.35 2.94
CA PHE A 168 0.87 -17.50 3.83
C PHE A 168 2.20 -17.55 4.58
N GLN A 169 3.34 -17.39 3.90
CA GLN A 169 4.67 -17.34 4.51
C GLN A 169 4.79 -16.20 5.52
N GLU A 170 4.35 -15.01 5.13
CA GLU A 170 4.39 -13.82 5.98
C GLU A 170 3.61 -14.06 7.29
N LEU A 171 2.36 -14.50 7.17
CA LEU A 171 1.49 -14.71 8.35
C LEU A 171 1.96 -15.89 9.20
N SER A 172 2.50 -16.96 8.61
CA SER A 172 3.07 -18.08 9.35
C SER A 172 4.27 -17.66 10.20
N ALA A 173 5.09 -16.75 9.67
CA ALA A 173 6.23 -16.21 10.42
C ALA A 173 5.81 -15.26 11.55
N GLN A 174 4.75 -14.43 11.31
CA GLN A 174 4.28 -13.46 12.30
C GLN A 174 3.37 -14.07 13.37
N PHE A 175 2.64 -15.12 13.03
CA PHE A 175 1.64 -15.77 13.89
C PHE A 175 1.80 -17.30 13.86
N PRO A 176 2.90 -17.86 14.40
CA PRO A 176 3.23 -19.29 14.27
C PRO A 176 2.20 -20.23 14.92
N GLU A 177 1.44 -19.77 15.90
CA GLU A 177 0.39 -20.55 16.58
C GLU A 177 -0.97 -20.53 15.86
N MET A 178 -1.10 -19.74 14.78
CA MET A 178 -2.36 -19.59 14.06
C MET A 178 -2.56 -20.73 13.03
N ALA A 179 -3.73 -21.34 13.04
CA ALA A 179 -4.10 -22.30 12.00
C ALA A 179 -4.38 -21.57 10.67
N LEU A 180 -3.40 -21.60 9.77
CA LEU A 180 -3.47 -21.01 8.43
C LEU A 180 -3.64 -22.11 7.39
N THR A 181 -4.56 -21.91 6.45
CA THR A 181 -4.82 -22.86 5.35
C THR A 181 -4.78 -22.11 4.01
N PRO A 182 -3.72 -22.26 3.21
CA PRO A 182 -3.69 -21.71 1.86
C PRO A 182 -4.57 -22.57 0.92
N VAL A 183 -5.38 -21.91 0.10
CA VAL A 183 -6.28 -22.56 -0.86
C VAL A 183 -6.15 -21.89 -2.22
N ILE A 184 -5.67 -22.64 -3.21
CA ILE A 184 -5.68 -22.19 -4.60
C ILE A 184 -7.02 -22.54 -5.22
N ALA A 185 -7.83 -21.50 -5.46
CA ALA A 185 -9.14 -21.62 -6.08
C ALA A 185 -9.57 -20.30 -6.73
N ASP A 186 -10.35 -20.40 -7.80
CA ASP A 186 -11.00 -19.28 -8.46
C ASP A 186 -12.45 -19.15 -7.93
N VAL A 187 -12.88 -17.93 -7.63
CA VAL A 187 -14.27 -17.67 -7.17
C VAL A 187 -15.32 -17.99 -8.23
N ARG A 188 -14.92 -18.09 -9.49
CA ARG A 188 -15.78 -18.52 -10.60
C ARG A 188 -16.07 -20.04 -10.58
N ASP A 189 -15.21 -20.84 -9.96
CA ASP A 189 -15.38 -22.29 -9.83
C ASP A 189 -16.28 -22.61 -8.62
N ARG A 190 -17.58 -22.69 -8.89
CA ARG A 190 -18.61 -22.99 -7.88
C ARG A 190 -18.37 -24.33 -7.17
N ASP A 191 -17.98 -25.35 -7.91
CA ASP A 191 -17.80 -26.69 -7.34
C ASP A 191 -16.57 -26.75 -6.44
N ARG A 192 -15.50 -26.06 -6.82
CA ARG A 192 -14.31 -25.92 -6.00
C ARG A 192 -14.62 -25.16 -4.71
N LEU A 193 -15.35 -24.03 -4.80
CA LEU A 193 -15.81 -23.28 -3.63
C LEU A 193 -16.67 -24.15 -2.71
N ALA A 194 -17.65 -24.88 -3.25
CA ALA A 194 -18.49 -25.77 -2.44
C ALA A 194 -17.67 -26.85 -1.70
N ARG A 195 -16.60 -27.37 -2.30
CA ARG A 195 -15.67 -28.29 -1.62
C ARG A 195 -14.90 -27.58 -0.50
N VAL A 196 -14.42 -26.36 -0.73
CA VAL A 196 -13.70 -25.56 0.28
C VAL A 196 -14.60 -25.26 1.48
N PHE A 197 -15.84 -24.81 1.23
CA PHE A 197 -16.80 -24.52 2.30
C PHE A 197 -17.13 -25.78 3.12
N ARG A 198 -17.33 -26.92 2.45
CA ARG A 198 -17.57 -28.21 3.14
C ARG A 198 -16.37 -28.74 3.90
N ALA A 199 -15.16 -28.43 3.49
CA ALA A 199 -13.95 -28.89 4.18
C ALA A 199 -13.60 -28.03 5.40
N HIS A 200 -13.84 -26.72 5.33
CA HIS A 200 -13.36 -25.78 6.34
C HIS A 200 -14.45 -25.14 7.17
N TYR A 201 -15.73 -25.23 6.76
CA TYR A 201 -16.88 -24.64 7.46
C TYR A 201 -16.62 -23.20 7.96
N PRO A 202 -16.26 -22.25 7.09
CA PRO A 202 -16.01 -20.87 7.50
C PRO A 202 -17.28 -20.26 8.10
N GLN A 203 -17.11 -19.52 9.18
CA GLN A 203 -18.20 -18.82 9.89
C GLN A 203 -18.29 -17.37 9.45
N VAL A 204 -17.16 -16.82 9.01
CA VAL A 204 -17.06 -15.45 8.47
C VAL A 204 -16.31 -15.48 7.15
N VAL A 205 -16.82 -14.76 6.16
CA VAL A 205 -16.19 -14.64 4.83
C VAL A 205 -15.92 -13.16 4.54
N PHE A 206 -14.68 -12.86 4.23
CA PHE A 206 -14.29 -11.57 3.64
C PHE A 206 -14.03 -11.77 2.15
N HIS A 207 -14.74 -11.02 1.33
CA HIS A 207 -14.63 -11.13 -0.12
C HIS A 207 -13.86 -9.94 -0.70
N ALA A 208 -12.62 -10.19 -1.16
CA ALA A 208 -11.76 -9.20 -1.80
C ALA A 208 -11.27 -9.64 -3.20
N ALA A 209 -11.86 -10.69 -3.76
CA ALA A 209 -11.51 -11.20 -5.10
C ALA A 209 -12.34 -10.49 -6.17
N ALA A 210 -11.91 -9.31 -6.60
CA ALA A 210 -12.57 -8.55 -7.65
C ALA A 210 -11.56 -7.93 -8.62
N HIS A 211 -11.90 -7.83 -9.90
CA HIS A 211 -11.22 -6.99 -10.87
C HIS A 211 -11.63 -5.54 -10.68
N LYS A 212 -10.66 -4.64 -10.51
CA LYS A 212 -10.93 -3.24 -10.10
C LYS A 212 -10.50 -2.17 -11.10
N HIS A 213 -9.65 -2.50 -12.07
CA HIS A 213 -9.11 -1.53 -13.01
C HIS A 213 -10.15 -1.21 -14.09
N VAL A 214 -10.87 -0.10 -13.94
CA VAL A 214 -11.98 0.30 -14.81
C VAL A 214 -11.62 0.29 -16.30
N PRO A 215 -10.52 0.94 -16.77
CA PRO A 215 -10.20 0.94 -18.20
C PRO A 215 -9.98 -0.46 -18.79
N LEU A 216 -9.43 -1.40 -18.00
CA LEU A 216 -9.27 -2.78 -18.44
C LEU A 216 -10.60 -3.53 -18.47
N MET A 217 -11.48 -3.26 -17.50
CA MET A 217 -12.78 -3.91 -17.42
C MET A 217 -13.78 -3.39 -18.46
N GLU A 218 -13.66 -2.15 -18.90
CA GLU A 218 -14.43 -1.62 -20.02
C GLU A 218 -14.12 -2.36 -21.33
N GLN A 219 -12.85 -2.76 -21.52
CA GLN A 219 -12.41 -3.56 -22.67
C GLN A 219 -12.63 -5.07 -22.49
N ASN A 220 -12.90 -5.54 -21.27
CA ASN A 220 -13.07 -6.94 -20.89
C ASN A 220 -14.31 -7.09 -19.99
N ALA A 221 -15.47 -6.61 -20.46
CA ALA A 221 -16.71 -6.59 -19.68
C ALA A 221 -17.17 -7.99 -19.25
N GLU A 222 -16.93 -9.01 -20.07
CA GLU A 222 -17.26 -10.40 -19.77
C GLU A 222 -16.47 -10.89 -18.54
N GLU A 223 -15.17 -10.58 -18.42
CA GLU A 223 -14.35 -10.90 -17.27
C GLU A 223 -14.83 -10.18 -16.01
N ALA A 224 -15.25 -8.90 -16.14
CA ALA A 224 -15.81 -8.16 -15.02
C ALA A 224 -17.11 -8.81 -14.51
N ILE A 225 -18.00 -9.21 -15.40
CA ILE A 225 -19.26 -9.88 -15.04
C ILE A 225 -19.00 -11.26 -14.45
N THR A 226 -18.18 -12.09 -15.10
CA THR A 226 -17.94 -13.47 -14.65
C THR A 226 -17.23 -13.51 -13.31
N ASN A 227 -16.23 -12.64 -13.09
CA ASN A 227 -15.50 -12.61 -11.82
C ASN A 227 -16.28 -11.85 -10.74
N ASN A 228 -16.70 -10.60 -11.00
CA ASN A 228 -17.22 -9.74 -9.95
C ASN A 228 -18.69 -10.03 -9.61
N VAL A 229 -19.49 -10.47 -10.59
CA VAL A 229 -20.92 -10.78 -10.38
C VAL A 229 -21.11 -12.28 -10.12
N LEU A 230 -20.72 -13.12 -11.07
CA LEU A 230 -20.95 -14.57 -10.92
C LEU A 230 -20.06 -15.18 -9.84
N GLY A 231 -18.79 -14.74 -9.72
CA GLY A 231 -17.90 -15.15 -8.64
C GLY A 231 -18.45 -14.78 -7.27
N THR A 232 -18.96 -13.56 -7.09
CA THR A 232 -19.62 -13.15 -5.84
C THR A 232 -20.86 -13.98 -5.55
N ARG A 233 -21.71 -14.23 -6.57
CA ARG A 233 -22.90 -15.08 -6.43
C ARG A 233 -22.54 -16.50 -5.98
N ASN A 234 -21.42 -17.06 -6.41
CA ASN A 234 -20.98 -18.40 -6.01
C ASN A 234 -20.56 -18.49 -4.53
N LEU A 235 -20.29 -17.37 -3.88
CA LEU A 235 -19.94 -17.30 -2.46
C LEU A 235 -21.18 -17.17 -1.56
N LEU A 236 -22.29 -16.66 -2.09
CA LEU A 236 -23.59 -16.51 -1.40
C LEU A 236 -24.42 -17.78 -1.45
#